data_4510eeb2c9db67de65ad845885205223
#
_entry.id   4510eeb2c9db67de65ad845885205223
#
_cell.length_a   1.000
_cell.length_b   1.000
_cell.length_c   1.000
_cell.angle_alpha   90.00
_cell.angle_beta   90.00
_cell.angle_gamma   90.00
#
_symmetry.space_group_name_H-M   'P 1'
#
loop_
_entity.id
_entity.type
_entity.pdbx_description
1 polymer ?
#
loop_
_entity_poly.entity_id
_entity_poly.type
_entity_poly.pdbx_seq_one_letter_code
_entity_poly.pdbx_strand_id
1 'polypeptide(L)'
;MPHFIVEYSNNLSEEALNIPVLLETLIDMAVKTELFPIAGFRARAYRADHQRVGHGDAANAFVHVAMNIGQGRSEHDRQKAGETIFEALKDHMVLLLKTHKIALSFEMREIEPVKFNFKNT
;
A
#
# COMPACT_ATOMS: atom_id res chain seq x y z
N MET A 1 5.31 -1.37 -14.78
CA MET A 1 4.80 -0.23 -14.00
C MET A 1 4.18 -0.73 -12.70
N PRO A 2 4.88 -0.62 -11.58
CA PRO A 2 4.31 -1.01 -10.30
C PRO A 2 3.20 -0.05 -9.84
N HIS A 3 2.21 -0.59 -9.15
CA HIS A 3 1.11 0.20 -8.60
C HIS A 3 0.99 -0.04 -7.11
N PHE A 4 0.85 1.03 -6.34
CA PHE A 4 0.38 0.96 -4.97
C PHE A 4 -1.07 1.43 -4.92
N ILE A 5 -1.94 0.60 -4.36
CA ILE A 5 -3.34 0.93 -4.16
C ILE A 5 -3.62 0.83 -2.67
N VAL A 6 -3.89 1.97 -2.06
CA VAL A 6 -4.21 2.06 -0.64
C VAL A 6 -5.72 2.21 -0.50
N GLU A 7 -6.33 1.33 0.28
CA GLU A 7 -7.75 1.43 0.61
C GLU A 7 -7.89 1.58 2.12
N TYR A 8 -8.70 2.52 2.57
CA TYR A 8 -8.86 2.75 4.00
C TYR A 8 -10.31 3.04 4.38
N SER A 9 -10.62 2.69 5.63
CA SER A 9 -11.97 2.90 6.16
C SER A 9 -12.25 4.38 6.42
N ASN A 10 -13.50 4.80 6.26
CA ASN A 10 -13.87 6.20 6.31
C ASN A 10 -13.88 6.80 7.73
N ASN A 11 -13.62 5.98 8.74
CA ASN A 11 -13.48 6.43 10.12
C ASN A 11 -12.05 6.82 10.50
N LEU A 12 -11.14 6.85 9.52
CA LEU A 12 -9.78 7.38 9.68
C LEU A 12 -9.69 8.73 8.97
N SER A 13 -9.12 9.71 9.65
CA SER A 13 -8.94 11.06 9.09
C SER A 13 -7.85 11.07 8.02
N GLU A 14 -8.10 11.72 6.88
CA GLU A 14 -7.11 11.88 5.82
C GLU A 14 -5.87 12.62 6.32
N GLU A 15 -6.07 13.64 7.16
CA GLU A 15 -4.97 14.42 7.72
C GLU A 15 -4.11 13.56 8.65
N ALA A 16 -4.73 12.74 9.50
CA ALA A 16 -4.00 11.86 10.40
C ALA A 16 -3.25 10.76 9.63
N LEU A 17 -3.83 10.25 8.56
CA LEU A 17 -3.18 9.30 7.66
C LEU A 17 -2.04 9.94 6.88
N ASN A 18 -2.12 11.24 6.63
CA ASN A 18 -1.17 11.97 5.81
C ASN A 18 -0.92 11.25 4.48
N ILE A 19 -1.97 11.14 3.68
CA ILE A 19 -1.95 10.34 2.44
C ILE A 19 -0.79 10.69 1.51
N PRO A 20 -0.51 11.97 1.21
CA PRO A 20 0.62 12.28 0.31
C PRO A 20 1.95 11.71 0.82
N VAL A 21 2.22 11.83 2.12
CA VAL A 21 3.46 11.30 2.71
C VAL A 21 3.44 9.77 2.74
N LEU A 22 2.28 9.15 2.98
CA LEU A 22 2.16 7.70 2.92
C LEU A 22 2.53 7.17 1.54
N LEU A 23 1.98 7.76 0.48
CA LEU A 23 2.26 7.32 -0.89
C LEU A 23 3.74 7.51 -1.25
N GLU A 24 4.32 8.65 -0.87
CA GLU A 24 5.74 8.91 -1.07
C GLU A 24 6.61 7.90 -0.33
N THR A 25 6.29 7.61 0.93
CA THR A 25 7.03 6.66 1.75
C THR A 25 7.01 5.26 1.16
N LEU A 26 5.86 4.80 0.68
CA LEU A 26 5.74 3.49 0.05
C LEU A 26 6.62 3.38 -1.19
N ILE A 27 6.60 4.39 -2.05
CA ILE A 27 7.43 4.43 -3.25
C ILE A 27 8.91 4.48 -2.88
N ASP A 28 9.30 5.36 -1.96
CA ASP A 28 10.71 5.51 -1.57
C ASP A 28 11.28 4.20 -1.00
N MET A 29 10.50 3.51 -0.18
CA MET A 29 10.96 2.25 0.40
C MET A 29 11.04 1.14 -0.65
N ALA A 30 10.10 1.10 -1.60
CA ALA A 30 10.15 0.15 -2.70
C ALA A 30 11.38 0.39 -3.58
N VAL A 31 11.69 1.65 -3.88
CA VAL A 31 12.88 2.00 -4.69
C VAL A 31 14.17 1.60 -3.97
N LYS A 32 14.22 1.73 -2.65
CA LYS A 32 15.39 1.32 -1.86
C LYS A 32 15.69 -0.16 -1.93
N THR A 33 14.72 -1.00 -2.29
CA THR A 33 14.96 -2.43 -2.50
C THR A 33 15.76 -2.72 -3.76
N GLU A 34 15.93 -1.73 -4.63
CA GLU A 34 16.65 -1.82 -5.91
C GLU A 34 15.98 -2.74 -6.94
N LEU A 35 14.74 -3.16 -6.68
CA LEU A 35 13.97 -4.03 -7.58
C LEU A 35 13.03 -3.25 -8.51
N PHE A 36 12.75 -1.98 -8.20
CA PHE A 36 11.73 -1.21 -8.89
C PHE A 36 12.24 0.17 -9.28
N PRO A 37 12.15 0.55 -10.57
CA PRO A 37 12.53 1.91 -10.99
C PRO A 37 11.46 2.92 -10.59
N ILE A 38 11.89 4.07 -10.06
CA ILE A 38 10.97 5.08 -9.54
C ILE A 38 9.97 5.59 -10.59
N ALA A 39 10.42 5.78 -11.83
CA ALA A 39 9.58 6.35 -12.87
C ALA A 39 8.37 5.47 -13.25
N GLY A 40 8.42 4.19 -12.90
CA GLY A 40 7.33 3.25 -13.21
C GLY A 40 6.16 3.30 -12.25
N PHE A 41 6.33 3.92 -11.08
CA PHE A 41 5.33 3.85 -10.02
C PHE A 41 4.09 4.67 -10.28
N ARG A 42 2.95 4.10 -9.92
CA ARG A 42 1.66 4.79 -9.85
C ARG A 42 1.06 4.46 -8.48
N ALA A 43 0.87 5.45 -7.64
CA ALA A 43 0.34 5.25 -6.29
C ALA A 43 -0.92 6.08 -6.09
N ARG A 44 -1.90 5.51 -5.39
CA ARG A 44 -3.17 6.16 -5.12
C ARG A 44 -3.83 5.59 -3.90
N ALA A 45 -4.75 6.36 -3.33
CA ALA A 45 -5.49 5.95 -2.15
C ALA A 45 -6.99 6.17 -2.37
N TYR A 46 -7.79 5.24 -1.88
CA TYR A 46 -9.25 5.28 -1.97
C TYR A 46 -9.84 5.11 -0.57
N ARG A 47 -10.71 6.04 -0.22
CA ARG A 47 -11.48 5.97 1.01
C ARG A 47 -12.75 5.17 0.74
N ALA A 48 -13.10 4.23 1.62
CA ALA A 48 -14.34 3.48 1.48
C ALA A 48 -15.55 4.37 1.74
N ASP A 49 -16.51 4.39 0.81
CA ASP A 49 -17.78 5.09 1.04
C ASP A 49 -18.65 4.29 2.02
N HIS A 50 -18.64 2.97 1.88
CA HIS A 50 -19.38 2.04 2.72
C HIS A 50 -18.46 0.91 3.15
N GLN A 51 -18.56 0.52 4.41
CA GLN A 51 -17.72 -0.54 4.96
C GLN A 51 -18.40 -1.26 6.10
N ARG A 52 -17.98 -2.48 6.34
CA ARG A 52 -18.28 -3.23 7.54
C ARG A 52 -17.04 -4.02 7.93
N VAL A 53 -16.59 -3.88 9.16
CA VAL A 53 -15.39 -4.55 9.66
C VAL A 53 -15.83 -5.59 10.69
N GLY A 54 -15.62 -6.87 10.35
CA GLY A 54 -15.96 -7.98 11.23
C GLY A 54 -17.42 -7.97 11.67
N HIS A 55 -17.65 -7.92 12.98
CA HIS A 55 -19.00 -7.90 13.56
C HIS A 55 -19.70 -6.55 13.46
N GLY A 56 -19.05 -5.54 12.88
CA GLY A 56 -19.68 -4.25 12.65
C GLY A 56 -19.46 -3.20 13.74
N ASP A 57 -18.48 -3.40 14.62
CA ASP A 57 -18.11 -2.37 15.59
C ASP A 57 -17.64 -1.11 14.85
N ALA A 58 -18.30 0.02 15.11
CA ALA A 58 -18.01 1.27 14.42
C ALA A 58 -16.60 1.82 14.71
N ALA A 59 -15.96 1.37 15.78
CA ALA A 59 -14.60 1.79 16.13
C ALA A 59 -13.53 1.04 15.33
N ASN A 60 -13.87 -0.06 14.69
CA ASN A 60 -12.91 -0.83 13.90
C ASN A 60 -12.61 -0.14 12.57
N ALA A 61 -11.32 -0.05 12.26
CA ALA A 61 -10.83 0.57 11.04
C ALA A 61 -9.90 -0.39 10.29
N PHE A 62 -9.62 -0.08 9.04
CA PHE A 62 -8.63 -0.83 8.26
C PHE A 62 -7.86 0.08 7.33
N VAL A 63 -6.63 -0.34 7.02
CA VAL A 63 -5.83 0.18 5.92
C VAL A 63 -5.24 -1.04 5.21
N HIS A 64 -5.57 -1.19 3.95
CA HIS A 64 -5.06 -2.27 3.11
C HIS A 64 -4.26 -1.70 1.96
N VAL A 65 -3.05 -2.20 1.76
CA VAL A 65 -2.18 -1.78 0.66
C VAL A 65 -1.96 -2.98 -0.26
N ALA A 66 -2.35 -2.80 -1.52
CA ALA A 66 -2.03 -3.77 -2.58
C ALA A 66 -0.91 -3.19 -3.44
N MET A 67 0.14 -3.97 -3.66
CA MET A 67 1.21 -3.63 -4.58
C MET A 67 1.15 -4.57 -5.76
N ASN A 68 0.90 -4.03 -6.96
CA ASN A 68 0.84 -4.81 -8.19
C ASN A 68 2.13 -4.58 -8.97
N ILE A 69 2.84 -5.66 -9.30
CA ILE A 69 4.14 -5.61 -9.95
C ILE A 69 4.18 -6.51 -11.19
N GLY A 70 5.10 -6.23 -12.10
CA GLY A 70 5.35 -7.11 -13.23
C GLY A 70 5.96 -8.43 -12.77
N GLN A 71 5.78 -9.48 -13.56
CA GLN A 71 6.36 -10.80 -13.30
C GLN A 71 7.86 -10.80 -13.55
N GLY A 72 8.54 -11.81 -13.00
CA GLY A 72 9.95 -12.07 -13.26
C GLY A 72 10.87 -12.02 -12.06
N ARG A 73 10.42 -11.47 -10.95
CA ARG A 73 11.21 -11.42 -9.71
C ARG A 73 11.01 -12.71 -8.93
N SER A 74 12.07 -13.17 -8.24
CA SER A 74 11.98 -14.39 -7.44
C SER A 74 11.04 -14.21 -6.25
N GLU A 75 10.50 -15.30 -5.73
CA GLU A 75 9.70 -15.29 -4.51
C GLU A 75 10.50 -14.71 -3.33
N HIS A 76 11.78 -15.08 -3.24
CA HIS A 76 12.67 -14.57 -2.19
C HIS A 76 12.79 -13.04 -2.24
N ASP A 77 13.03 -12.46 -3.43
CA ASP A 77 13.13 -11.02 -3.59
C ASP A 77 11.82 -10.32 -3.27
N ARG A 78 10.70 -10.90 -3.71
CA ARG A 78 9.37 -10.34 -3.42
C ARG A 78 9.07 -10.37 -1.93
N GLN A 79 9.42 -11.45 -1.24
CA GLN A 79 9.23 -11.59 0.20
C GLN A 79 10.02 -10.53 0.96
N LYS A 80 11.30 -10.37 0.63
CA LYS A 80 12.16 -9.39 1.29
C LYS A 80 11.68 -7.95 1.04
N ALA A 81 11.32 -7.64 -0.19
CA ALA A 81 10.79 -6.32 -0.53
C ALA A 81 9.49 -6.05 0.22
N GLY A 82 8.60 -7.04 0.28
CA GLY A 82 7.33 -6.93 1.00
C GLY A 82 7.52 -6.66 2.48
N GLU A 83 8.47 -7.34 3.11
CA GLU A 83 8.80 -7.11 4.53
C GLU A 83 9.28 -5.68 4.76
N THR A 84 10.17 -5.19 3.90
CA THR A 84 10.68 -3.82 4.00
C THR A 84 9.57 -2.79 3.87
N ILE A 85 8.70 -2.96 2.89
CA ILE A 85 7.59 -2.04 2.63
C ILE A 85 6.56 -2.09 3.76
N PHE A 86 6.25 -3.28 4.26
CA PHE A 86 5.28 -3.42 5.35
C PHE A 86 5.78 -2.78 6.64
N GLU A 87 7.07 -2.90 6.95
CA GLU A 87 7.65 -2.21 8.11
C GLU A 87 7.53 -0.70 7.98
N ALA A 88 7.76 -0.16 6.77
CA ALA A 88 7.59 1.28 6.53
C ALA A 88 6.13 1.72 6.71
N LEU A 89 5.19 0.88 6.27
CA LEU A 89 3.77 1.13 6.46
C LEU A 89 3.41 1.17 7.95
N LYS A 90 3.89 0.20 8.74
CA LYS A 90 3.67 0.18 10.19
C LYS A 90 4.27 1.40 10.87
N ASP A 91 5.47 1.79 10.49
CA ASP A 91 6.13 2.97 11.05
C ASP A 91 5.34 4.25 10.76
N HIS A 92 4.82 4.37 9.54
CA HIS A 92 3.98 5.50 9.17
C HIS A 92 2.70 5.58 10.03
N MET A 93 2.15 4.42 10.38
CA MET A 93 0.89 4.30 11.11
C MET A 93 1.07 4.30 12.63
N VAL A 94 2.30 4.42 13.13
CA VAL A 94 2.61 4.15 14.56
C VAL A 94 1.74 4.96 15.52
N LEU A 95 1.48 6.23 15.26
CA LEU A 95 0.67 7.08 16.14
C LEU A 95 -0.80 6.70 16.09
N LEU A 96 -1.33 6.43 14.90
CA LEU A 96 -2.72 6.00 14.74
C LEU A 96 -2.98 4.64 15.38
N LEU A 97 -2.02 3.73 15.32
CA LEU A 97 -2.13 2.42 15.96
C LEU A 97 -2.22 2.49 17.47
N LYS A 98 -1.74 3.58 18.08
CA LYS A 98 -1.85 3.79 19.53
C LYS A 98 -3.24 4.22 19.97
N THR A 99 -4.02 4.85 19.09
CA THR A 99 -5.27 5.50 19.44
C THR A 99 -6.49 4.90 18.73
N HIS A 100 -6.29 4.06 17.74
CA HIS A 100 -7.36 3.48 16.93
C HIS A 100 -7.21 1.96 16.84
N LYS A 101 -8.32 1.27 16.63
CA LYS A 101 -8.33 -0.17 16.36
C LYS A 101 -8.25 -0.37 14.85
N ILE A 102 -7.05 -0.63 14.34
CA ILE A 102 -6.81 -0.70 12.90
C ILE A 102 -6.28 -2.08 12.51
N ALA A 103 -6.94 -2.71 11.54
CA ALA A 103 -6.37 -3.85 10.84
C ALA A 103 -5.53 -3.30 9.69
N LEU A 104 -4.24 -3.59 9.73
CA LEU A 104 -3.28 -3.13 8.74
C LEU A 104 -2.81 -4.33 7.93
N SER A 105 -2.90 -4.25 6.60
CA SER A 105 -2.51 -5.37 5.74
C SER A 105 -1.82 -4.89 4.47
N PHE A 106 -0.97 -5.76 3.93
CA PHE A 106 -0.22 -5.53 2.71
C PHE A 106 -0.18 -6.83 1.90
N GLU A 107 -0.38 -6.72 0.60
CA GLU A 107 -0.16 -7.85 -0.30
C GLU A 107 0.57 -7.39 -1.56
N MET A 108 1.35 -8.29 -2.13
CA MET A 108 2.04 -8.06 -3.39
C MET A 108 1.50 -9.04 -4.42
N ARG A 109 1.04 -8.52 -5.56
CA ARG A 109 0.48 -9.32 -6.65
C ARG A 109 1.29 -9.13 -7.91
N GLU A 110 1.41 -10.18 -8.70
CA GLU A 110 1.98 -10.07 -10.03
C GLU A 110 0.90 -9.74 -11.05
N ILE A 111 1.17 -8.75 -11.91
CA ILE A 111 0.26 -8.35 -12.96
C ILE A 111 0.21 -9.44 -14.03
N GLU A 112 -0.95 -9.62 -14.66
CA GLU A 112 -1.13 -10.57 -15.75
C GLU A 112 -0.05 -10.41 -16.81
N PRO A 113 0.58 -11.51 -17.30
CA PRO A 113 1.61 -11.43 -18.35
C PRO A 113 1.09 -10.80 -19.63
N VAL A 114 -0.15 -11.08 -20.01
CA VAL A 114 -0.77 -10.46 -21.19
C VAL A 114 -1.26 -9.09 -20.78
N LYS A 115 -0.45 -8.09 -21.04
CA LYS A 115 -0.74 -6.71 -20.69
C LYS A 115 -0.10 -5.78 -21.72
N PHE A 116 -0.68 -4.60 -21.85
CA PHE A 116 -0.21 -3.60 -22.80
C PHE A 116 -0.02 -2.28 -22.07
N ASN A 117 1.14 -1.66 -22.26
CA ASN A 117 1.49 -0.39 -21.63
C ASN A 117 1.96 0.59 -22.70
N PHE A 118 1.54 1.83 -22.59
CA PHE A 118 2.08 2.92 -23.41
C PHE A 118 2.28 4.13 -22.50
N LYS A 119 3.41 4.80 -22.68
CA LYS A 119 3.76 5.95 -21.87
C LYS A 119 4.52 6.95 -22.75
N ASN A 120 4.06 8.19 -22.75
CA ASN A 120 4.68 9.27 -23.54
C ASN A 120 5.34 10.34 -22.65
N THR A 121 5.65 9.97 -21.44
CA THR A 121 6.29 10.87 -20.46
C THR A 121 7.74 10.53 -20.25
#